data_d94746392fe4b99b4ee714a4478bd9c6
#
_entry.id   d94746392fe4b99b4ee714a4478bd9c6
#
_cell.length_a   1.000
_cell.length_b   1.000
_cell.length_c   1.000
_cell.angle_alpha   90.00
_cell.angle_beta   90.00
_cell.angle_gamma   90.00
#
_symmetry.space_group_name_H-M   'P 1'
#
loop_
_entity.id
_entity.type
_entity.pdbx_description
1 polymer ?
#
loop_
_entity_poly.entity_id
_entity_poly.type
_entity_poly.pdbx_seq_one_letter_code
_entity_poly.pdbx_strand_id
1 'polypeptide(L)'
;MTTAISDDLLGTAMVDFAAGRRSPLWLRVAPGRRLAHDLAAYFAPVTSHELALLDLAEGPVLDVGCGPARHARLLQTRGLTAIGLDRSLPAIDLARSLGLRRWLHADACSGPLPPARTALLLDGNLGLAGTPAGAAQLLHCLAMACGPGGRLLVSGRAPRHGRLRAMVIRDEYRDRAGPWERWLQAGLPAVLDLAAPAGWRLRYAATAGAEYWAALSLDTPW
;
A
#
# COMPACT_ATOMS: atom_id res chain seq x y z
N MET A 1 5.99 -6.66 -33.46
CA MET A 1 6.55 -6.27 -32.14
C MET A 1 5.81 -7.06 -31.10
N THR A 2 6.42 -8.14 -30.60
CA THR A 2 5.83 -8.94 -29.51
C THR A 2 5.98 -8.13 -28.24
N THR A 3 4.88 -7.60 -27.73
CA THR A 3 4.82 -6.95 -26.42
C THR A 3 5.29 -7.98 -25.41
N ALA A 4 6.43 -7.74 -24.77
CA ALA A 4 6.86 -8.54 -23.63
C ALA A 4 5.70 -8.52 -22.63
N ILE A 5 5.06 -9.68 -22.43
CA ILE A 5 3.93 -9.82 -21.52
C ILE A 5 4.53 -9.65 -20.14
N SER A 6 4.20 -8.55 -19.49
CA SER A 6 4.64 -8.21 -18.14
C SER A 6 4.36 -9.37 -17.17
N ASP A 7 5.35 -9.72 -16.33
CA ASP A 7 5.18 -10.68 -15.23
C ASP A 7 4.34 -10.10 -14.07
N ASP A 8 3.94 -8.84 -14.19
CA ASP A 8 3.04 -8.14 -13.29
C ASP A 8 1.57 -8.56 -13.55
N LEU A 9 1.19 -9.66 -12.93
CA LEU A 9 -0.13 -10.23 -13.09
C LEU A 9 -1.20 -9.46 -12.32
N LEU A 10 -0.86 -8.87 -11.18
CA LEU A 10 -1.78 -8.03 -10.40
C LEU A 10 -2.14 -6.77 -11.18
N GLY A 11 -1.14 -6.05 -11.69
CA GLY A 11 -1.38 -4.86 -12.51
C GLY A 11 -2.18 -5.17 -13.77
N THR A 12 -1.85 -6.28 -14.47
CA THR A 12 -2.61 -6.75 -15.63
C THR A 12 -4.07 -7.05 -15.27
N ALA A 13 -4.31 -7.73 -14.12
CA ALA A 13 -5.65 -8.07 -13.67
C ALA A 13 -6.47 -6.82 -13.29
N MET A 14 -5.84 -5.79 -12.70
CA MET A 14 -6.49 -4.49 -12.43
C MET A 14 -6.93 -3.79 -13.72
N VAL A 15 -6.08 -3.76 -14.75
CA VAL A 15 -6.40 -3.18 -16.06
C VAL A 15 -7.55 -3.93 -16.71
N ASP A 16 -7.52 -5.25 -16.69
CA ASP A 16 -8.59 -6.09 -17.23
C ASP A 16 -9.91 -5.87 -16.48
N PHE A 17 -9.86 -5.79 -15.16
CA PHE A 17 -11.03 -5.54 -14.33
C PHE A 17 -11.66 -4.17 -14.65
N ALA A 18 -10.85 -3.12 -14.77
CA ALA A 18 -11.32 -1.78 -15.14
C ALA A 18 -11.95 -1.76 -16.54
N ALA A 19 -11.45 -2.59 -17.46
CA ALA A 19 -12.02 -2.77 -18.80
C ALA A 19 -13.25 -3.70 -18.86
N GLY A 20 -13.79 -4.13 -17.71
CA GLY A 20 -14.96 -5.01 -17.64
C GLY A 20 -14.67 -6.51 -17.82
N ARG A 21 -13.42 -6.91 -17.98
CA ARG A 21 -13.04 -8.32 -18.07
C ARG A 21 -12.98 -8.95 -16.67
N ARG A 22 -13.66 -10.08 -16.47
CA ARG A 22 -13.90 -10.71 -15.15
C ARG A 22 -13.20 -12.06 -15.03
N SER A 23 -11.87 -12.09 -15.17
CA SER A 23 -11.09 -13.28 -14.86
C SER A 23 -10.68 -13.27 -13.38
N PRO A 24 -10.76 -14.40 -12.67
CA PRO A 24 -10.36 -14.44 -11.26
C PRO A 24 -8.84 -14.28 -11.12
N LEU A 25 -8.43 -13.41 -10.21
CA LEU A 25 -7.06 -13.34 -9.73
C LEU A 25 -6.96 -14.20 -8.46
N TRP A 26 -5.91 -14.99 -8.38
CA TRP A 26 -5.64 -15.84 -7.23
C TRP A 26 -4.32 -15.47 -6.60
N LEU A 27 -4.31 -15.46 -5.28
CA LEU A 27 -3.09 -15.37 -4.49
C LEU A 27 -2.72 -16.77 -4.00
N ARG A 28 -1.60 -17.29 -4.44
CA ARG A 28 -1.05 -18.52 -3.89
C ARG A 28 -0.10 -18.19 -2.75
N VAL A 29 -0.32 -18.86 -1.61
CA VAL A 29 0.53 -18.72 -0.42
C VAL A 29 1.26 -20.05 -0.20
N ALA A 30 2.58 -20.01 -0.15
CA ALA A 30 3.37 -21.21 0.11
C ALA A 30 3.07 -21.78 1.53
N PRO A 31 2.99 -23.13 1.71
CA PRO A 31 3.34 -24.19 0.78
C PRO A 31 2.25 -24.62 -0.24
N GLY A 32 1.07 -24.01 -0.29
CA GLY A 32 0.09 -24.46 -1.30
C GLY A 32 -1.31 -23.87 -1.19
N ARG A 33 -1.57 -23.02 -0.21
CA ARG A 33 -2.89 -22.39 -0.05
C ARG A 33 -3.17 -21.40 -1.19
N ARG A 34 -4.35 -21.50 -1.80
CA ARG A 34 -4.83 -20.60 -2.86
C ARG A 34 -6.02 -19.82 -2.34
N LEU A 35 -6.00 -18.49 -2.52
CA LEU A 35 -7.02 -17.56 -2.06
C LEU A 35 -7.51 -16.73 -3.23
N ALA A 36 -8.81 -16.48 -3.32
CA ALA A 36 -9.32 -15.48 -4.26
C ALA A 36 -8.81 -14.11 -3.84
N HIS A 37 -8.28 -13.34 -4.80
CA HIS A 37 -7.85 -11.97 -4.59
C HIS A 37 -8.95 -11.04 -5.10
N ASP A 38 -9.52 -10.25 -4.20
CA ASP A 38 -10.64 -9.38 -4.53
C ASP A 38 -10.19 -8.13 -5.30
N LEU A 39 -10.29 -8.18 -6.61
CA LEU A 39 -9.98 -7.03 -7.47
C LEU A 39 -10.98 -5.87 -7.29
N ALA A 40 -12.23 -6.13 -6.88
CA ALA A 40 -13.21 -5.07 -6.71
C ALA A 40 -12.82 -4.11 -5.57
N ALA A 41 -12.11 -4.60 -4.56
CA ALA A 41 -11.64 -3.79 -3.44
C ALA A 41 -10.76 -2.61 -3.88
N TYR A 42 -9.95 -2.77 -4.93
CA TYR A 42 -9.10 -1.69 -5.47
C TYR A 42 -9.88 -0.54 -6.10
N PHE A 43 -11.13 -0.78 -6.49
CA PHE A 43 -12.02 0.19 -7.15
C PHE A 43 -13.19 0.63 -6.27
N ALA A 44 -13.32 0.03 -5.09
CA ALA A 44 -14.39 0.36 -4.15
C ALA A 44 -14.27 1.83 -3.67
N PRO A 45 -15.38 2.47 -3.34
CA PRO A 45 -15.35 3.76 -2.64
C PRO A 45 -14.52 3.67 -1.37
N VAL A 46 -13.89 4.78 -1.01
CA VAL A 46 -13.14 4.91 0.23
C VAL A 46 -14.13 4.76 1.41
N THR A 47 -13.81 3.89 2.35
CA THR A 47 -14.67 3.59 3.51
C THR A 47 -14.66 4.72 4.54
N SER A 48 -15.62 4.71 5.48
CA SER A 48 -15.67 5.71 6.56
C SER A 48 -14.41 5.71 7.44
N HIS A 49 -13.83 4.54 7.72
CA HIS A 49 -12.59 4.45 8.49
C HIS A 49 -11.40 5.02 7.71
N GLU A 50 -11.31 4.74 6.41
CA GLU A 50 -10.28 5.34 5.56
C GLU A 50 -10.47 6.85 5.42
N LEU A 51 -11.71 7.33 5.28
CA LEU A 51 -12.01 8.77 5.24
C LEU A 51 -11.54 9.47 6.51
N ALA A 52 -11.87 8.93 7.69
CA ALA A 52 -11.44 9.48 8.97
C ALA A 52 -9.90 9.51 9.09
N LEU A 53 -9.22 8.50 8.53
CA LEU A 53 -7.76 8.48 8.50
C LEU A 53 -7.20 9.51 7.51
N LEU A 54 -7.76 9.60 6.30
CA LEU A 54 -7.33 10.54 5.26
C LEU A 54 -7.61 12.00 5.61
N ASP A 55 -8.59 12.28 6.49
CA ASP A 55 -8.85 13.63 7.04
C ASP A 55 -7.68 14.15 7.89
N LEU A 56 -6.81 13.26 8.36
CA LEU A 56 -5.58 13.60 9.07
C LEU A 56 -4.40 13.91 8.13
N ALA A 57 -4.56 13.76 6.81
CA ALA A 57 -3.47 13.99 5.86
C ALA A 57 -3.18 15.48 5.67
N GLU A 58 -1.90 15.83 5.60
CA GLU A 58 -1.39 17.13 5.15
C GLU A 58 -0.51 16.93 3.92
N GLY A 59 -0.65 17.82 2.95
CA GLY A 59 0.13 17.74 1.72
C GLY A 59 1.55 18.31 1.85
N PRO A 60 2.51 17.85 1.04
CA PRO A 60 2.38 16.80 0.00
C PRO A 60 2.18 15.41 0.59
N VAL A 61 1.35 14.58 -0.08
CA VAL A 61 1.06 13.20 0.34
C VAL A 61 1.74 12.22 -0.61
N LEU A 62 2.40 11.19 -0.07
CA LEU A 62 2.96 10.06 -0.82
C LEU A 62 2.14 8.81 -0.54
N ASP A 63 1.40 8.33 -1.54
CA ASP A 63 0.58 7.11 -1.48
C ASP A 63 1.42 5.92 -1.99
N VAL A 64 1.91 5.08 -1.07
CA VAL A 64 2.87 4.00 -1.35
C VAL A 64 2.14 2.71 -1.67
N GLY A 65 2.41 2.15 -2.87
CA GLY A 65 1.67 1.00 -3.39
C GLY A 65 0.26 1.42 -3.81
N CYS A 66 0.15 2.54 -4.52
CA CYS A 66 -1.13 3.21 -4.75
C CYS A 66 -2.11 2.40 -5.62
N GLY A 67 -1.65 1.41 -6.41
CA GLY A 67 -2.47 0.69 -7.35
C GLY A 67 -3.24 1.63 -8.29
N PRO A 68 -4.59 1.50 -8.45
CA PRO A 68 -5.43 2.43 -9.21
C PRO A 68 -5.59 3.81 -8.55
N ALA A 69 -4.88 4.05 -7.44
CA ALA A 69 -4.75 5.33 -6.73
C ALA A 69 -6.07 5.92 -6.20
N ARG A 70 -6.99 5.09 -5.66
CA ARG A 70 -8.27 5.57 -5.14
C ARG A 70 -8.10 6.62 -4.01
N HIS A 71 -7.10 6.44 -3.13
CA HIS A 71 -6.80 7.37 -2.03
C HIS A 71 -6.13 8.65 -2.52
N ALA A 72 -5.04 8.55 -3.31
CA ALA A 72 -4.35 9.71 -3.85
C ALA A 72 -5.27 10.58 -4.73
N ARG A 73 -6.13 9.96 -5.54
CA ARG A 73 -7.12 10.68 -6.37
C ARG A 73 -8.14 11.43 -5.51
N LEU A 74 -8.67 10.79 -4.44
CA LEU A 74 -9.56 11.45 -3.51
C LEU A 74 -8.90 12.66 -2.85
N LEU A 75 -7.66 12.52 -2.38
CA LEU A 75 -6.92 13.64 -1.78
C LEU A 75 -6.68 14.77 -2.79
N GLN A 76 -6.43 14.46 -4.05
CA GLN A 76 -6.32 15.47 -5.11
C GLN A 76 -7.65 16.21 -5.35
N THR A 77 -8.81 15.55 -5.25
CA THR A 77 -10.12 16.24 -5.35
C THR A 77 -10.38 17.17 -4.16
N ARG A 78 -9.74 16.91 -3.03
CA ARG A 78 -9.78 17.76 -1.82
C ARG A 78 -8.73 18.88 -1.84
N GLY A 79 -8.02 19.07 -2.95
CA GLY A 79 -7.03 20.14 -3.12
C GLY A 79 -5.62 19.82 -2.59
N LEU A 80 -5.38 18.62 -2.08
CA LEU A 80 -4.05 18.23 -1.62
C LEU A 80 -3.14 17.81 -2.80
N THR A 81 -1.87 18.14 -2.72
CA THR A 81 -0.86 17.53 -3.58
C THR A 81 -0.64 16.09 -3.12
N ALA A 82 -1.08 15.12 -3.90
CA ALA A 82 -0.84 13.70 -3.64
C ALA A 82 -0.10 13.06 -4.82
N ILE A 83 0.91 12.25 -4.50
CA ILE A 83 1.75 11.50 -5.45
C ILE A 83 1.46 10.03 -5.23
N GLY A 84 0.95 9.33 -6.25
CA GLY A 84 0.84 7.87 -6.21
C GLY A 84 2.17 7.23 -6.59
N LEU A 85 2.69 6.35 -5.77
CA LEU A 85 3.89 5.57 -6.04
C LEU A 85 3.52 4.10 -6.14
N ASP A 86 3.91 3.44 -7.25
CA ASP A 86 3.75 2.01 -7.42
C ASP A 86 4.86 1.43 -8.30
N ARG A 87 5.23 0.17 -8.08
CA ARG A 87 6.18 -0.57 -8.91
C ARG A 87 5.54 -1.17 -10.16
N SER A 88 4.21 -1.24 -10.19
CA SER A 88 3.40 -1.75 -11.28
C SER A 88 3.18 -0.66 -12.33
N LEU A 89 3.85 -0.73 -13.47
CA LEU A 89 3.59 0.21 -14.55
C LEU A 89 2.15 0.13 -15.09
N PRO A 90 1.53 -1.06 -15.27
CA PRO A 90 0.13 -1.16 -15.64
C PRO A 90 -0.82 -0.49 -14.62
N ALA A 91 -0.54 -0.61 -13.31
CA ALA A 91 -1.34 0.06 -12.28
C ALA A 91 -1.17 1.59 -12.35
N ILE A 92 0.03 2.10 -12.54
CA ILE A 92 0.30 3.54 -12.73
C ILE A 92 -0.42 4.08 -13.97
N ASP A 93 -0.33 3.39 -15.12
CA ASP A 93 -1.01 3.84 -16.34
C ASP A 93 -2.53 3.82 -16.17
N LEU A 94 -3.07 2.81 -15.48
CA LEU A 94 -4.47 2.78 -15.10
C LEU A 94 -4.83 3.95 -14.17
N ALA A 95 -4.07 4.19 -13.12
CA ALA A 95 -4.30 5.30 -12.18
C ALA A 95 -4.33 6.66 -12.91
N ARG A 96 -3.42 6.87 -13.89
CA ARG A 96 -3.40 8.05 -14.75
C ARG A 96 -4.67 8.17 -15.59
N SER A 97 -5.10 7.09 -16.22
CA SER A 97 -6.34 7.07 -17.01
C SER A 97 -7.58 7.38 -16.17
N LEU A 98 -7.52 7.03 -14.88
CA LEU A 98 -8.56 7.33 -13.89
C LEU A 98 -8.44 8.72 -13.25
N GLY A 99 -7.45 9.55 -13.66
CA GLY A 99 -7.32 10.94 -13.26
C GLY A 99 -6.24 11.24 -12.21
N LEU A 100 -5.33 10.31 -11.90
CA LEU A 100 -4.17 10.61 -11.08
C LEU A 100 -3.25 11.59 -11.79
N ARG A 101 -2.97 12.74 -11.17
CA ARG A 101 -2.21 13.83 -11.78
C ARG A 101 -0.70 13.78 -11.53
N ARG A 102 -0.29 13.17 -10.40
CA ARG A 102 1.12 13.05 -10.00
C ARG A 102 1.41 11.61 -9.60
N TRP A 103 2.44 11.03 -10.18
CA TRP A 103 2.81 9.63 -9.95
C TRP A 103 4.31 9.44 -10.01
N LEU A 104 4.75 8.32 -9.45
CA LEU A 104 6.11 7.82 -9.55
C LEU A 104 6.06 6.32 -9.79
N HIS A 105 6.61 5.85 -10.90
CA HIS A 105 6.83 4.43 -11.15
C HIS A 105 8.15 4.03 -10.51
N ALA A 106 8.10 3.46 -9.31
CA ALA A 106 9.27 3.07 -8.54
C ALA A 106 8.90 2.00 -7.50
N ASP A 107 9.91 1.28 -7.04
CA ASP A 107 9.81 0.43 -5.85
C ASP A 107 10.12 1.27 -4.60
N ALA A 108 9.16 1.39 -3.70
CA ALA A 108 9.30 2.13 -2.45
C ALA A 108 10.39 1.58 -1.50
N CYS A 109 10.79 0.32 -1.70
CA CYS A 109 11.84 -0.33 -0.93
C CYS A 109 13.24 -0.17 -1.54
N SER A 110 13.35 0.49 -2.72
CA SER A 110 14.58 0.56 -3.51
C SER A 110 14.93 2.01 -3.87
N GLY A 111 15.52 2.75 -2.96
CA GLY A 111 16.01 4.11 -3.25
C GLY A 111 15.32 5.23 -2.47
N PRO A 112 15.69 6.47 -2.76
CA PRO A 112 15.15 7.63 -2.05
C PRO A 112 13.68 7.87 -2.44
N LEU A 113 12.88 8.24 -1.44
CA LEU A 113 11.49 8.64 -1.64
C LEU A 113 11.38 10.17 -1.81
N PRO A 114 10.41 10.65 -2.59
CA PRO A 114 10.20 12.08 -2.74
C PRO A 114 9.76 12.71 -1.41
N PRO A 115 10.11 13.98 -1.16
CA PRO A 115 9.65 14.69 0.04
C PRO A 115 8.13 14.70 0.13
N ALA A 116 7.63 14.44 1.33
CA ALA A 116 6.21 14.43 1.64
C ALA A 116 5.97 15.02 3.03
N ARG A 117 4.73 15.40 3.33
CA ARG A 117 4.29 15.72 4.69
C ARG A 117 3.56 14.55 5.31
N THR A 118 2.87 13.78 4.47
CA THR A 118 2.17 12.57 4.89
C THR A 118 2.53 11.41 3.97
N ALA A 119 2.83 10.25 4.54
CA ALA A 119 2.96 8.98 3.83
C ALA A 119 1.74 8.10 4.12
N LEU A 120 1.24 7.41 3.09
CA LEU A 120 0.19 6.41 3.20
C LEU A 120 0.79 5.02 2.99
N LEU A 121 0.52 4.10 3.92
CA LEU A 121 0.75 2.66 3.80
C LEU A 121 -0.57 1.94 4.09
N LEU A 122 -1.56 2.12 3.20
CA LEU A 122 -2.91 1.62 3.40
C LEU A 122 -3.07 0.18 2.87
N ASP A 123 -4.16 -0.50 3.26
CA ASP A 123 -4.54 -1.82 2.77
C ASP A 123 -3.47 -2.92 2.98
N GLY A 124 -2.62 -2.76 4.00
CA GLY A 124 -1.56 -3.71 4.31
C GLY A 124 -0.27 -3.49 3.49
N ASN A 125 -0.09 -2.35 2.85
CA ASN A 125 1.07 -2.04 1.99
C ASN A 125 2.42 -2.03 2.73
N LEU A 126 2.45 -2.06 4.07
CA LEU A 126 3.68 -2.40 4.79
C LEU A 126 4.22 -3.78 4.36
N GLY A 127 3.34 -4.66 3.88
CA GLY A 127 3.67 -5.97 3.34
C GLY A 127 4.59 -5.95 2.12
N LEU A 128 4.61 -4.88 1.33
CA LEU A 128 5.50 -4.69 0.19
C LEU A 128 6.97 -4.83 0.56
N ALA A 129 7.34 -4.50 1.80
CA ALA A 129 8.69 -4.66 2.32
C ALA A 129 9.12 -6.12 2.53
N GLY A 130 8.22 -7.09 2.46
CA GLY A 130 8.48 -8.52 2.43
C GLY A 130 9.00 -9.14 3.72
N THR A 131 9.74 -8.40 4.53
CA THR A 131 10.39 -8.88 5.76
C THR A 131 10.29 -7.84 6.89
N PRO A 132 10.44 -8.24 8.18
CA PRO A 132 10.48 -7.28 9.29
C PRO A 132 11.61 -6.25 9.13
N ALA A 133 12.79 -6.66 8.69
CA ALA A 133 13.91 -5.75 8.45
C ALA A 133 13.61 -4.77 7.29
N GLY A 134 13.02 -5.26 6.18
CA GLY A 134 12.57 -4.41 5.09
C GLY A 134 11.49 -3.42 5.52
N ALA A 135 10.54 -3.84 6.37
CA ALA A 135 9.52 -2.96 6.91
C ALA A 135 10.10 -1.86 7.80
N ALA A 136 11.05 -2.19 8.67
CA ALA A 136 11.76 -1.19 9.47
C ALA A 136 12.52 -0.20 8.60
N GLN A 137 13.19 -0.68 7.54
CA GLN A 137 13.88 0.17 6.56
C GLN A 137 12.92 1.08 5.80
N LEU A 138 11.80 0.56 5.29
CA LEU A 138 10.77 1.37 4.62
C LEU A 138 10.23 2.46 5.55
N LEU A 139 9.89 2.12 6.79
CA LEU A 139 9.42 3.07 7.80
C LEU A 139 10.46 4.15 8.11
N HIS A 140 11.75 3.80 8.12
CA HIS A 140 12.84 4.76 8.26
C HIS A 140 12.94 5.69 7.03
N CYS A 141 12.89 5.15 5.80
CA CYS A 141 12.91 5.96 4.58
C CYS A 141 11.72 6.92 4.52
N LEU A 142 10.52 6.48 4.96
CA LEU A 142 9.34 7.35 5.05
C LEU A 142 9.53 8.44 6.11
N ALA A 143 10.17 8.14 7.24
CA ALA A 143 10.48 9.16 8.25
C ALA A 143 11.42 10.24 7.69
N MET A 144 12.44 9.83 6.94
CA MET A 144 13.35 10.76 6.28
C MET A 144 12.65 11.61 5.20
N ALA A 145 11.75 11.01 4.43
CA ALA A 145 10.99 11.71 3.39
C ALA A 145 9.97 12.71 3.98
N CYS A 146 9.36 12.38 5.12
CA CYS A 146 8.35 13.23 5.76
C CYS A 146 8.95 14.31 6.67
N GLY A 147 10.14 14.08 7.22
CA GLY A 147 10.81 15.02 8.13
C GLY A 147 10.07 15.29 9.44
N PRO A 148 10.56 16.23 10.26
CA PRO A 148 9.94 16.58 11.55
C PRO A 148 8.46 16.98 11.41
N GLY A 149 7.60 16.47 12.29
CA GLY A 149 6.16 16.66 12.24
C GLY A 149 5.46 15.92 11.11
N GLY A 150 6.19 15.08 10.36
CA GLY A 150 5.62 14.22 9.32
C GLY A 150 4.60 13.22 9.86
N ARG A 151 3.71 12.77 9.00
CA ARG A 151 2.60 11.84 9.33
C ARG A 151 2.73 10.55 8.55
N LEU A 152 2.41 9.44 9.20
CA LEU A 152 2.24 8.13 8.58
C LEU A 152 0.81 7.64 8.86
N LEU A 153 0.04 7.46 7.80
CA LEU A 153 -1.27 6.85 7.86
C LEU A 153 -1.15 5.40 7.38
N VAL A 154 -1.47 4.47 8.24
CA VAL A 154 -1.29 3.05 7.97
C VAL A 154 -2.57 2.28 8.28
N SER A 155 -2.93 1.37 7.40
CA SER A 155 -4.01 0.41 7.64
C SER A 155 -3.62 -0.98 7.19
N GLY A 156 -4.32 -1.96 7.73
CA GLY A 156 -4.10 -3.35 7.36
C GLY A 156 -4.93 -4.30 8.17
N ARG A 157 -4.59 -5.58 8.03
CA ARG A 157 -5.27 -6.67 8.72
C ARG A 157 -4.28 -7.49 9.51
N ALA A 158 -4.55 -7.66 10.80
CA ALA A 158 -3.74 -8.51 11.68
C ALA A 158 -3.76 -9.98 11.21
N PRO A 159 -2.66 -10.71 11.33
CA PRO A 159 -2.66 -12.13 11.07
C PRO A 159 -3.55 -12.87 12.08
N ARG A 160 -4.11 -14.03 11.70
CA ARG A 160 -4.96 -14.83 12.58
C ARG A 160 -4.23 -15.27 13.84
N HIS A 161 -2.94 -15.52 13.73
CA HIS A 161 -2.08 -15.98 14.84
C HIS A 161 -0.81 -15.12 14.87
N GLY A 162 -0.43 -14.70 16.07
CA GLY A 162 0.73 -13.87 16.28
C GLY A 162 0.52 -12.40 15.88
N ARG A 163 1.56 -11.61 16.05
CA ARG A 163 1.54 -10.15 15.77
C ARG A 163 2.04 -9.83 14.36
N LEU A 164 2.85 -10.74 13.79
CA LEU A 164 3.56 -10.58 12.53
C LEU A 164 3.64 -11.93 11.81
N ARG A 165 3.48 -11.95 10.50
CA ARG A 165 3.60 -13.14 9.67
C ARG A 165 4.32 -12.82 8.37
N ALA A 166 5.51 -13.41 8.20
CA ALA A 166 6.18 -13.43 6.90
C ALA A 166 5.59 -14.56 6.04
N MET A 167 5.35 -14.28 4.78
CA MET A 167 4.78 -15.23 3.80
C MET A 167 5.56 -15.17 2.50
N VAL A 168 5.48 -16.24 1.73
CA VAL A 168 5.89 -16.27 0.33
C VAL A 168 4.64 -16.45 -0.50
N ILE A 169 4.38 -15.50 -1.39
CA ILE A 169 3.16 -15.41 -2.18
C ILE A 169 3.49 -15.26 -3.66
N ARG A 170 2.54 -15.60 -4.52
CA ARG A 170 2.56 -15.22 -5.93
C ARG A 170 1.16 -15.03 -6.46
N ASP A 171 1.02 -14.17 -7.45
CA ASP A 171 -0.22 -14.01 -8.18
C ASP A 171 -0.36 -15.09 -9.26
N GLU A 172 -1.59 -15.56 -9.45
CA GLU A 172 -1.98 -16.44 -10.53
C GLU A 172 -3.19 -15.83 -11.25
N TYR A 173 -3.01 -15.52 -12.53
CA TYR A 173 -4.04 -14.86 -13.33
C TYR A 173 -4.14 -15.54 -14.70
N ARG A 174 -5.38 -15.95 -15.07
CA ARG A 174 -5.61 -16.80 -16.24
C ARG A 174 -4.73 -18.07 -16.12
N ASP A 175 -4.00 -18.43 -17.16
CA ASP A 175 -3.13 -19.62 -17.20
C ASP A 175 -1.66 -19.30 -16.83
N ARG A 176 -1.43 -18.16 -16.13
CA ARG A 176 -0.09 -17.69 -15.78
C ARG A 176 0.10 -17.63 -14.28
N ALA A 177 1.33 -17.86 -13.86
CA ALA A 177 1.78 -17.65 -12.47
C ALA A 177 2.94 -16.67 -12.47
N GLY A 178 2.87 -15.68 -11.62
CA GLY A 178 3.93 -14.71 -11.39
C GLY A 178 5.08 -15.27 -10.56
N PRO A 179 6.11 -14.46 -10.33
CA PRO A 179 7.23 -14.84 -9.46
C PRO A 179 6.76 -15.03 -8.02
N TRP A 180 7.53 -15.82 -7.26
CA TRP A 180 7.36 -15.90 -5.82
C TRP A 180 7.96 -14.67 -5.15
N GLU A 181 7.16 -14.00 -4.34
CA GLU A 181 7.55 -12.78 -3.62
C GLU A 181 7.36 -12.95 -2.12
N ARG A 182 8.15 -12.21 -1.36
CA ARG A 182 7.98 -12.13 0.09
C ARG A 182 6.91 -11.09 0.41
N TRP A 183 6.05 -11.39 1.37
CA TRP A 183 5.01 -10.50 1.86
C TRP A 183 4.99 -10.53 3.39
N LEU A 184 4.82 -9.35 4.00
CA LEU A 184 4.74 -9.23 5.45
C LEU A 184 3.32 -8.82 5.86
N GLN A 185 2.64 -9.66 6.62
CA GLN A 185 1.39 -9.30 7.27
C GLN A 185 1.68 -8.90 8.72
N ALA A 186 1.32 -7.67 9.10
CA ALA A 186 1.56 -7.10 10.42
C ALA A 186 0.25 -6.63 11.04
N GLY A 187 0.01 -6.97 12.30
CA GLY A 187 -1.01 -6.33 13.12
C GLY A 187 -0.50 -5.01 13.70
N LEU A 188 -1.39 -4.14 14.15
CA LEU A 188 -1.04 -2.81 14.66
C LEU A 188 0.09 -2.83 15.70
N PRO A 189 0.11 -3.73 16.73
CA PRO A 189 1.22 -3.77 17.69
C PRO A 189 2.58 -4.00 17.04
N ALA A 190 2.65 -4.85 16.00
CA ALA A 190 3.91 -5.09 15.28
C ALA A 190 4.32 -3.89 14.41
N VAL A 191 3.35 -3.20 13.81
CA VAL A 191 3.60 -1.96 13.08
C VAL A 191 4.22 -0.92 14.01
N LEU A 192 3.69 -0.75 15.21
CA LEU A 192 4.20 0.22 16.20
C LEU A 192 5.63 -0.13 16.65
N ASP A 193 5.91 -1.42 16.92
CA ASP A 193 7.24 -1.87 17.29
C ASP A 193 8.26 -1.62 16.18
N LEU A 194 7.89 -1.85 14.91
CA LEU A 194 8.76 -1.63 13.75
C LEU A 194 8.94 -0.13 13.44
N ALA A 195 7.94 0.69 13.73
CA ALA A 195 7.96 2.13 13.44
C ALA A 195 8.69 2.96 14.51
N ALA A 196 8.67 2.51 15.76
CA ALA A 196 9.22 3.25 16.90
C ALA A 196 10.72 3.61 16.77
N PRO A 197 11.61 2.73 16.25
CA PRO A 197 13.03 3.08 16.04
C PRO A 197 13.26 4.21 15.04
N ALA A 198 12.33 4.41 14.08
CA ALA A 198 12.38 5.51 13.12
C ALA A 198 11.76 6.82 13.64
N GLY A 199 11.36 6.87 14.92
CA GLY A 199 10.78 8.06 15.55
C GLY A 199 9.27 8.18 15.46
N TRP A 200 8.58 7.28 14.77
CA TRP A 200 7.13 7.30 14.67
C TRP A 200 6.43 7.05 16.02
N ARG A 201 5.44 7.86 16.35
CA ARG A 201 4.64 7.76 17.57
C ARG A 201 3.15 7.72 17.22
N LEU A 202 2.43 6.78 17.83
CA LEU A 202 0.99 6.64 17.64
C LEU A 202 0.23 7.89 18.11
N ARG A 203 -0.71 8.37 17.30
CA ARG A 203 -1.62 9.48 17.62
C ARG A 203 -3.08 9.07 17.61
N TYR A 204 -3.43 8.21 16.66
CA TYR A 204 -4.80 7.73 16.51
C TYR A 204 -4.78 6.25 16.11
N ALA A 205 -5.75 5.50 16.59
CA ALA A 205 -6.01 4.16 16.11
C ALA A 205 -7.49 3.81 16.24
N ALA A 206 -7.98 3.07 15.24
CA ALA A 206 -9.28 2.42 15.24
C ALA A 206 -9.10 0.97 14.80
N THR A 207 -9.94 0.08 15.30
CA THR A 207 -9.94 -1.34 14.96
C THR A 207 -11.36 -1.85 14.71
N ALA A 208 -11.51 -2.75 13.75
CA ALA A 208 -12.75 -3.47 13.49
C ALA A 208 -12.41 -4.94 13.18
N GLY A 209 -12.67 -5.82 14.14
CA GLY A 209 -12.24 -7.22 14.06
C GLY A 209 -10.73 -7.34 13.94
N ALA A 210 -10.25 -7.88 12.82
CA ALA A 210 -8.82 -8.01 12.55
C ALA A 210 -8.22 -6.78 11.83
N GLU A 211 -9.05 -5.86 11.35
CA GLU A 211 -8.62 -4.68 10.62
C GLU A 211 -8.23 -3.55 11.56
N TYR A 212 -7.29 -2.72 11.14
CA TYR A 212 -6.84 -1.55 11.87
C TYR A 212 -6.54 -0.38 10.94
N TRP A 213 -6.73 0.81 11.48
CA TRP A 213 -6.37 2.11 10.88
C TRP A 213 -5.63 2.91 11.94
N ALA A 214 -4.46 3.42 11.62
CA ALA A 214 -3.67 4.18 12.57
C ALA A 214 -2.97 5.37 11.91
N ALA A 215 -2.81 6.43 12.68
CA ALA A 215 -2.01 7.58 12.33
C ALA A 215 -0.87 7.73 13.32
N LEU A 216 0.34 7.88 12.81
CA LEU A 216 1.56 8.12 13.56
C LEU A 216 2.16 9.47 13.13
N SER A 217 2.95 10.09 14.02
CA SER A 217 3.71 11.30 13.68
C SER A 217 5.17 11.21 14.15
N LEU A 218 6.01 12.04 13.55
CA LEU A 218 7.38 12.32 13.97
C LEU A 218 7.40 13.55 14.88
N ASP A 219 7.80 13.38 16.13
CA ASP A 219 8.25 14.32 17.19
C ASP A 219 7.52 15.65 17.44
N THR A 220 6.43 16.02 16.77
CA THR A 220 5.61 17.16 17.20
C THR A 220 4.19 16.71 17.49
N PRO A 221 3.57 17.13 18.62
CA PRO A 221 2.13 16.97 18.82
C PRO A 221 1.36 17.65 17.68
N TRP A 222 0.30 17.02 17.26
CA TRP A 222 -0.60 17.64 16.28
C TRP A 222 -1.43 18.72 16.95
#